data_e74671eab8df5df53ed7cbff46c8ff49
#
_entry.id   e74671eab8df5df53ed7cbff46c8ff49
#
_cell.length_a   1.000
_cell.length_b   1.000
_cell.length_c   1.000
_cell.angle_alpha   90.00
_cell.angle_beta   90.00
_cell.angle_gamma   90.00
#
_symmetry.space_group_name_H-M   'P 1'
#
loop_
_entity.id
_entity.type
_entity.pdbx_description
1 polymer ?
#
loop_
_entity_poly.entity_id
_entity_poly.type
_entity_poly.pdbx_seq_one_letter_code
_entity_poly.pdbx_strand_id
1 'polypeptide(L)'
;MTDYWNFSITPLTYDERFFYDVTHTRNAAANLVLARIAGDESVGLPDAFGAYCRQGESTDAAQLKKAAGESAYLQNGSATVPILLYHHLDPDQPESETTLHPETFERQMRLLKEQGYTPISFDELIAFVEQGTPLPEKPVMITFDDGYTSNAVYAYPVLRELGFHASIFAIGCSIGHDRYYKDTNYSLTPHFGQTEITEMLDSGLISIGSHTYDMHQWPPYETVKPARENML
;
A
#
# COMPACT_ATOMS: atom_id res chain seq x y z
N MET A 1 -5.73 29.42 14.48
CA MET A 1 -4.88 28.31 13.98
C MET A 1 -4.30 27.63 15.21
N THR A 2 -4.31 26.33 15.29
CA THR A 2 -3.72 25.55 16.38
C THR A 2 -2.30 25.15 16.01
N ASP A 3 -1.47 24.83 17.00
CA ASP A 3 -0.16 24.21 16.80
C ASP A 3 -0.34 22.87 16.06
N TYR A 4 0.61 22.51 15.21
CA TYR A 4 0.53 21.29 14.40
C TYR A 4 1.91 20.73 14.08
N TRP A 5 1.97 19.45 13.73
CA TRP A 5 3.16 18.83 13.17
C TRP A 5 3.16 18.92 11.64
N ASN A 6 4.27 19.40 11.09
CA ASN A 6 4.47 19.46 9.64
C ASN A 6 5.40 18.35 9.19
N PHE A 7 4.88 17.40 8.44
CA PHE A 7 5.63 16.28 7.84
C PHE A 7 5.81 16.43 6.33
N SER A 8 5.39 17.54 5.73
CA SER A 8 5.46 17.75 4.28
C SER A 8 6.90 17.84 3.76
N ILE A 9 7.87 18.13 4.63
CA ILE A 9 9.29 18.18 4.31
C ILE A 9 10.03 17.37 5.36
N THR A 10 10.07 16.06 5.17
CA THR A 10 10.80 15.11 6.00
C THR A 10 11.67 14.22 5.10
N PRO A 11 12.62 13.47 5.65
CA PRO A 11 13.31 12.43 4.87
C PRO A 11 12.37 11.51 4.10
N LEU A 12 11.19 11.21 4.67
CA LEU A 12 10.19 10.37 4.03
C LEU A 12 9.58 11.01 2.78
N THR A 13 9.40 12.32 2.74
CA THR A 13 8.75 13.03 1.63
C THR A 13 9.51 12.88 0.30
N TYR A 14 10.84 12.67 0.39
CA TYR A 14 11.71 12.51 -0.78
C TYR A 14 12.13 11.07 -1.01
N ASP A 15 11.60 10.13 -0.25
CA ASP A 15 11.95 8.72 -0.34
C ASP A 15 10.74 7.94 -0.85
N GLU A 16 10.74 7.60 -2.14
CA GLU A 16 9.66 6.88 -2.81
C GLU A 16 9.35 5.51 -2.19
N ARG A 17 10.26 4.98 -1.37
CA ARG A 17 10.03 3.73 -0.64
C ARG A 17 8.87 3.81 0.35
N PHE A 18 8.54 5.02 0.83
CA PHE A 18 7.49 5.25 1.81
C PHE A 18 6.14 5.67 1.21
N PHE A 19 6.09 5.84 -0.12
CA PHE A 19 4.88 6.22 -0.82
C PHE A 19 4.64 5.26 -1.99
N TYR A 20 3.41 4.99 -2.32
CA TYR A 20 3.04 4.30 -3.55
C TYR A 20 2.33 5.23 -4.54
N ASP A 21 1.97 6.43 -4.12
CA ASP A 21 1.63 7.55 -4.98
C ASP A 21 1.92 8.88 -4.26
N VAL A 22 1.52 10.00 -4.88
CA VAL A 22 1.79 11.35 -4.33
C VAL A 22 1.03 11.68 -3.04
N THR A 23 0.04 10.88 -2.66
CA THR A 23 -0.85 11.15 -1.52
C THR A 23 -0.91 10.01 -0.50
N HIS A 24 -0.62 8.79 -0.88
CA HIS A 24 -0.77 7.63 -0.02
C HIS A 24 0.55 7.17 0.58
N THR A 25 0.61 7.17 1.89
CA THR A 25 1.76 6.69 2.65
C THR A 25 1.62 5.22 2.98
N ARG A 26 2.74 4.52 3.05
CA ARG A 26 2.79 3.14 3.54
C ARG A 26 2.69 3.10 5.06
N ASN A 27 2.28 1.97 5.62
CA ASN A 27 2.16 1.78 7.07
C ASN A 27 3.45 2.10 7.83
N ALA A 28 4.62 1.76 7.27
CA ALA A 28 5.90 2.10 7.87
C ALA A 28 6.06 3.62 8.07
N ALA A 29 5.74 4.43 7.04
CA ALA A 29 5.77 5.88 7.15
C ALA A 29 4.76 6.41 8.18
N ALA A 30 3.55 5.86 8.20
CA ALA A 30 2.52 6.23 9.17
C ALA A 30 2.96 5.92 10.60
N ASN A 31 3.58 4.77 10.86
CA ASN A 31 4.09 4.41 12.17
C ASN A 31 5.20 5.35 12.64
N LEU A 32 6.12 5.76 11.75
CA LEU A 32 7.16 6.73 12.08
C LEU A 32 6.56 8.11 12.43
N VAL A 33 5.55 8.55 11.69
CA VAL A 33 4.80 9.78 11.98
C VAL A 33 4.13 9.70 13.35
N LEU A 34 3.46 8.58 13.66
CA LEU A 34 2.81 8.36 14.95
C LEU A 34 3.82 8.32 16.09
N ALA A 35 4.96 7.66 15.91
CA ALA A 35 6.04 7.62 16.90
C ALA A 35 6.54 9.03 17.23
N ARG A 36 6.74 9.89 16.22
CA ARG A 36 7.14 11.31 16.43
C ARG A 36 6.08 12.09 17.20
N ILE A 37 4.81 11.96 16.83
CA ILE A 37 3.69 12.65 17.50
C ILE A 37 3.56 12.19 18.95
N ALA A 38 3.74 10.90 19.20
CA ALA A 38 3.66 10.31 20.55
C ALA A 38 4.90 10.57 21.41
N GLY A 39 5.99 11.09 20.83
CA GLY A 39 7.26 11.27 21.55
C GLY A 39 7.94 9.95 21.89
N ASP A 40 7.77 8.93 21.06
CA ASP A 40 8.38 7.61 21.24
C ASP A 40 9.86 7.64 20.84
N GLU A 41 10.73 7.79 21.83
CA GLU A 41 12.18 7.84 21.63
C GLU A 41 12.80 6.48 21.27
N SER A 42 12.07 5.36 21.43
CA SER A 42 12.58 4.02 21.14
C SER A 42 12.78 3.80 19.64
N VAL A 43 12.10 4.57 18.80
CA VAL A 43 12.16 4.45 17.33
C VAL A 43 13.38 5.16 16.71
N GLY A 44 14.10 5.97 17.48
CA GLY A 44 15.35 6.62 17.02
C GLY A 44 15.19 7.54 15.81
N LEU A 45 14.10 8.28 15.73
CA LEU A 45 13.82 9.21 14.62
C LEU A 45 14.78 10.40 14.61
N PRO A 46 15.26 10.85 13.42
CA PRO A 46 16.07 12.06 13.30
C PRO A 46 15.34 13.30 13.84
N ASP A 47 16.06 14.26 14.38
CA ASP A 47 15.49 15.52 14.89
C ASP A 47 14.66 16.26 13.83
N ALA A 48 15.08 16.19 12.56
CA ALA A 48 14.39 16.79 11.44
C ALA A 48 13.15 16.03 10.96
N PHE A 49 12.82 14.88 11.56
CA PHE A 49 11.66 14.12 11.19
C PHE A 49 10.38 14.74 11.75
N GLY A 50 9.71 15.54 10.94
CA GLY A 50 8.55 16.33 11.32
C GLY A 50 8.91 17.58 12.11
N ALA A 51 8.33 18.70 11.72
CA ALA A 51 8.50 19.98 12.40
C ALA A 51 7.26 20.31 13.22
N TYR A 52 7.44 20.54 14.52
CA TYR A 52 6.39 21.09 15.36
C TYR A 52 6.26 22.58 15.08
N CYS A 53 5.13 22.99 14.53
CA CYS A 53 4.87 24.38 14.15
C CYS A 53 3.95 25.02 15.18
N ARG A 54 4.44 26.07 15.85
CA ARG A 54 3.61 26.90 16.71
C ARG A 54 2.81 27.90 15.88
N GLN A 55 1.70 28.34 16.44
CA GLN A 55 0.87 29.35 15.79
C GLN A 55 1.72 30.61 15.47
N GLY A 56 1.78 30.93 14.17
CA GLY A 56 2.50 32.11 13.67
C GLY A 56 3.96 31.88 13.28
N GLU A 57 4.52 30.68 13.47
CA GLU A 57 5.85 30.32 12.99
C GLU A 57 5.76 29.66 11.60
N SER A 58 6.71 30.02 10.73
CA SER A 58 6.86 29.34 9.42
C SER A 58 8.00 28.32 9.52
N THR A 59 7.80 27.15 8.93
CA THR A 59 8.85 26.14 8.82
C THR A 59 9.84 26.52 7.74
N ASP A 60 11.13 26.61 8.05
CA ASP A 60 12.17 26.80 7.04
C ASP A 60 12.37 25.53 6.22
N ALA A 61 11.81 25.53 5.01
CA ALA A 61 11.89 24.42 4.07
C ALA A 61 13.35 24.09 3.66
N ALA A 62 14.26 25.06 3.69
CA ALA A 62 15.66 24.83 3.34
C ALA A 62 16.41 24.09 4.45
N GLN A 63 16.14 24.43 5.70
CA GLN A 63 16.71 23.71 6.85
C GLN A 63 16.21 22.25 6.92
N LEU A 64 14.92 22.03 6.69
CA LEU A 64 14.33 20.69 6.67
C LEU A 64 14.89 19.84 5.52
N LYS A 65 15.07 20.42 4.34
CA LYS A 65 15.71 19.72 3.21
C LYS A 65 17.14 19.33 3.50
N LYS A 66 17.93 20.22 4.12
CA LYS A 66 19.30 19.93 4.50
C LYS A 66 19.37 18.80 5.53
N ALA A 67 18.55 18.87 6.57
CA ALA A 67 18.48 17.85 7.60
C ALA A 67 17.99 16.50 7.04
N ALA A 68 17.04 16.49 6.09
CA ALA A 68 16.61 15.30 5.39
C ALA A 68 17.74 14.64 4.61
N GLY A 69 18.61 15.42 3.94
CA GLY A 69 19.78 14.91 3.22
C GLY A 69 20.88 14.31 4.12
N GLU A 70 20.89 14.67 5.41
CA GLU A 70 21.86 14.17 6.40
C GLU A 70 21.33 12.97 7.21
N SER A 71 20.07 12.53 6.97
CA SER A 71 19.40 11.48 7.72
C SER A 71 20.01 10.09 7.46
N ALA A 72 20.18 9.32 8.53
CA ALA A 72 20.64 7.92 8.47
C ALA A 72 19.72 6.99 7.65
N TYR A 73 18.43 7.32 7.54
CA TYR A 73 17.49 6.58 6.69
C TYR A 73 17.86 6.62 5.20
N LEU A 74 18.54 7.67 4.75
CA LEU A 74 19.03 7.79 3.38
C LEU A 74 20.38 7.10 3.17
N GLN A 75 21.07 6.68 4.23
CA GLN A 75 22.38 6.05 4.14
C GLN A 75 22.32 4.56 3.80
N ASN A 76 21.17 3.91 3.96
CA ASN A 76 20.99 2.49 3.65
C ASN A 76 20.78 2.18 2.17
N GLY A 77 21.11 3.12 1.29
CA GLY A 77 20.94 3.01 -0.16
C GLY A 77 19.50 3.32 -0.60
N SER A 78 19.36 3.95 -1.75
CA SER A 78 18.07 4.14 -2.40
C SER A 78 17.80 2.97 -3.33
N ALA A 79 16.64 2.34 -3.20
CA ALA A 79 16.12 1.38 -4.17
C ALA A 79 14.81 1.91 -4.72
N THR A 80 14.66 1.95 -6.03
CA THR A 80 13.37 2.20 -6.67
C THR A 80 12.61 0.89 -6.72
N VAL A 81 11.45 0.84 -6.06
CA VAL A 81 10.57 -0.32 -6.08
C VAL A 81 9.27 0.10 -6.77
N PRO A 82 9.08 -0.20 -8.07
CA PRO A 82 7.80 0.01 -8.73
C PRO A 82 6.70 -0.77 -8.02
N ILE A 83 5.52 -0.17 -7.88
CA ILE A 83 4.34 -0.84 -7.35
C ILE A 83 3.28 -0.82 -8.44
N LEU A 84 2.86 -2.00 -8.86
CA LEU A 84 1.78 -2.19 -9.81
C LEU A 84 0.50 -2.42 -9.01
N LEU A 85 -0.46 -1.52 -9.19
CA LEU A 85 -1.77 -1.60 -8.53
C LEU A 85 -2.82 -2.10 -9.52
N TYR A 86 -3.51 -3.14 -9.10
CA TYR A 86 -4.63 -3.77 -9.80
C TYR A 86 -5.88 -3.77 -8.92
N HIS A 87 -7.04 -4.02 -9.53
CA HIS A 87 -8.30 -4.19 -8.81
C HIS A 87 -9.03 -5.42 -9.36
N HIS A 88 -9.94 -5.21 -10.30
CA HIS A 88 -10.78 -6.24 -10.89
C HIS A 88 -10.22 -6.79 -12.19
N LEU A 89 -10.35 -8.09 -12.39
CA LEU A 89 -10.04 -8.76 -13.65
C LEU A 89 -11.33 -9.31 -14.27
N ASP A 90 -11.68 -8.88 -15.48
CA ASP A 90 -12.91 -9.30 -16.12
C ASP A 90 -12.69 -9.57 -17.61
N PRO A 91 -12.96 -10.80 -18.12
CA PRO A 91 -12.79 -11.13 -19.52
C PRO A 91 -13.85 -10.51 -20.44
N ASP A 92 -15.00 -10.11 -19.89
CA ASP A 92 -16.17 -9.70 -20.65
C ASP A 92 -16.41 -8.18 -20.64
N GLN A 93 -15.72 -7.44 -19.74
CA GLN A 93 -15.86 -6.00 -19.64
C GLN A 93 -14.71 -5.24 -20.32
N PRO A 94 -14.95 -4.04 -20.85
CA PRO A 94 -13.88 -3.19 -21.36
C PRO A 94 -12.88 -2.83 -20.26
N GLU A 95 -11.61 -2.76 -20.62
CA GLU A 95 -10.58 -2.27 -19.71
C GLU A 95 -10.85 -0.83 -19.27
N SER A 96 -10.57 -0.51 -18.01
CA SER A 96 -10.75 0.79 -17.38
C SER A 96 -9.61 1.06 -16.37
N GLU A 97 -9.71 2.10 -15.59
CA GLU A 97 -8.75 2.39 -14.50
C GLU A 97 -8.75 1.29 -13.42
N THR A 98 -9.88 0.61 -13.22
CA THR A 98 -10.05 -0.41 -12.17
C THR A 98 -10.34 -1.81 -12.71
N THR A 99 -10.56 -1.99 -14.00
CA THR A 99 -10.83 -3.28 -14.63
C THR A 99 -9.80 -3.57 -15.71
N LEU A 100 -9.17 -4.74 -15.62
CA LEU A 100 -8.19 -5.21 -16.59
C LEU A 100 -8.61 -6.57 -17.15
N HIS A 101 -8.32 -6.82 -18.41
CA HIS A 101 -8.56 -8.14 -19.01
C HIS A 101 -7.57 -9.17 -18.46
N PRO A 102 -8.00 -10.40 -18.08
CA PRO A 102 -7.12 -11.42 -17.53
C PRO A 102 -5.90 -11.74 -18.41
N GLU A 103 -6.08 -11.79 -19.73
CA GLU A 103 -4.96 -12.01 -20.67
C GLU A 103 -3.96 -10.85 -20.68
N THR A 104 -4.41 -9.63 -20.47
CA THR A 104 -3.53 -8.47 -20.34
C THR A 104 -2.71 -8.57 -19.06
N PHE A 105 -3.34 -8.94 -17.94
CA PHE A 105 -2.64 -9.19 -16.68
C PHE A 105 -1.57 -10.29 -16.84
N GLU A 106 -1.95 -11.45 -17.38
CA GLU A 106 -1.00 -12.55 -17.62
C GLU A 106 0.20 -12.10 -18.46
N ARG A 107 -0.06 -11.39 -19.56
CA ARG A 107 1.01 -10.85 -20.42
C ARG A 107 1.94 -9.90 -19.67
N GLN A 108 1.42 -9.06 -18.80
CA GLN A 108 2.21 -8.16 -17.96
C GLN A 108 3.09 -8.94 -16.97
N MET A 109 2.55 -9.96 -16.30
CA MET A 109 3.30 -10.80 -15.37
C MET A 109 4.43 -11.57 -16.08
N ARG A 110 4.15 -12.14 -17.25
CA ARG A 110 5.17 -12.83 -18.07
C ARG A 110 6.26 -11.85 -18.53
N LEU A 111 5.89 -10.63 -18.91
CA LEU A 111 6.86 -9.59 -19.27
C LEU A 111 7.78 -9.24 -18.08
N LEU A 112 7.24 -9.09 -16.88
CA LEU A 112 8.04 -8.86 -15.67
C LEU A 112 9.06 -9.99 -15.47
N LYS A 113 8.63 -11.25 -15.62
CA LYS A 113 9.51 -12.42 -15.52
C LYS A 113 10.61 -12.39 -16.57
N GLU A 114 10.28 -12.13 -17.83
CA GLU A 114 11.22 -12.05 -18.95
C GLU A 114 12.25 -10.91 -18.78
N GLN A 115 11.82 -9.79 -18.20
CA GLN A 115 12.68 -8.66 -17.91
C GLN A 115 13.50 -8.82 -16.62
N GLY A 116 13.35 -9.93 -15.91
CA GLY A 116 14.10 -10.27 -14.71
C GLY A 116 13.65 -9.48 -13.46
N TYR A 117 12.42 -8.98 -13.43
CA TYR A 117 11.88 -8.41 -12.21
C TYR A 117 11.55 -9.51 -11.19
N THR A 118 11.78 -9.19 -9.92
CA THR A 118 11.48 -10.07 -8.80
C THR A 118 10.40 -9.43 -7.93
N PRO A 119 9.17 -9.95 -7.94
CA PRO A 119 8.14 -9.50 -7.03
C PRO A 119 8.52 -9.76 -5.58
N ILE A 120 8.42 -8.72 -4.76
CA ILE A 120 8.76 -8.77 -3.34
C ILE A 120 7.50 -8.63 -2.48
N SER A 121 7.54 -9.24 -1.29
CA SER A 121 6.52 -9.10 -0.27
C SER A 121 6.67 -7.78 0.52
N PHE A 122 5.64 -7.42 1.29
CA PHE A 122 5.74 -6.33 2.26
C PHE A 122 6.77 -6.62 3.35
N ASP A 123 6.90 -7.86 3.79
CA ASP A 123 7.87 -8.24 4.82
C ASP A 123 9.31 -8.01 4.33
N GLU A 124 9.60 -8.33 3.06
CA GLU A 124 10.91 -8.05 2.46
C GLU A 124 11.17 -6.55 2.34
N LEU A 125 10.15 -5.77 1.96
CA LEU A 125 10.27 -4.32 1.91
C LEU A 125 10.47 -3.72 3.31
N ILE A 126 9.76 -4.19 4.32
CA ILE A 126 9.92 -3.77 5.72
C ILE A 126 11.32 -4.13 6.22
N ALA A 127 11.78 -5.35 5.95
CA ALA A 127 13.12 -5.77 6.33
C ALA A 127 14.22 -4.91 5.67
N PHE A 128 14.01 -4.50 4.42
CA PHE A 128 14.91 -3.55 3.76
C PHE A 128 14.92 -2.18 4.45
N VAL A 129 13.74 -1.65 4.77
CA VAL A 129 13.61 -0.31 5.38
C VAL A 129 14.14 -0.30 6.82
N GLU A 130 13.77 -1.30 7.64
CA GLU A 130 14.05 -1.31 9.06
C GLU A 130 15.41 -1.91 9.41
N GLN A 131 15.86 -2.90 8.65
CA GLN A 131 17.04 -3.72 8.96
C GLN A 131 18.17 -3.57 7.94
N GLY A 132 17.93 -2.90 6.81
CA GLY A 132 18.89 -2.78 5.72
C GLY A 132 19.10 -4.09 4.93
N THR A 133 18.18 -5.04 5.03
CA THR A 133 18.24 -6.30 4.27
C THR A 133 18.18 -5.99 2.77
N PRO A 134 19.17 -6.44 1.95
CA PRO A 134 19.17 -6.09 0.53
C PRO A 134 17.94 -6.61 -0.22
N LEU A 135 17.39 -5.77 -1.10
CA LEU A 135 16.38 -6.20 -2.07
C LEU A 135 17.04 -6.85 -3.29
N PRO A 136 16.32 -7.66 -4.07
CA PRO A 136 16.78 -8.14 -5.35
C PRO A 136 17.11 -6.99 -6.32
N GLU A 137 17.85 -7.28 -7.39
CA GLU A 137 18.36 -6.24 -8.34
C GLU A 137 17.23 -5.44 -9.00
N LYS A 138 16.13 -6.10 -9.35
CA LYS A 138 14.93 -5.49 -9.97
C LYS A 138 13.68 -5.81 -9.14
N PRO A 139 13.53 -5.19 -7.95
CA PRO A 139 12.37 -5.45 -7.13
C PRO A 139 11.12 -4.80 -7.73
N VAL A 140 9.96 -5.43 -7.59
CA VAL A 140 8.66 -4.88 -7.95
C VAL A 140 7.63 -5.36 -6.91
N MET A 141 6.62 -4.56 -6.60
CA MET A 141 5.48 -5.01 -5.82
C MET A 141 4.25 -5.13 -6.72
N ILE A 142 3.48 -6.18 -6.50
CA ILE A 142 2.20 -6.42 -7.16
C ILE A 142 1.13 -6.32 -6.09
N THR A 143 0.21 -5.38 -6.26
CA THR A 143 -0.85 -5.13 -5.29
C THR A 143 -2.21 -5.14 -5.95
N PHE A 144 -3.21 -5.58 -5.20
CA PHE A 144 -4.62 -5.54 -5.61
C PHE A 144 -5.42 -4.88 -4.50
N ASP A 145 -6.38 -4.04 -4.87
CA ASP A 145 -7.34 -3.46 -3.95
C ASP A 145 -8.70 -4.18 -4.05
N ASP A 146 -9.55 -3.91 -3.07
CA ASP A 146 -10.94 -4.34 -2.92
C ASP A 146 -11.15 -5.83 -2.58
N GLY A 147 -10.31 -6.75 -3.05
CA GLY A 147 -10.46 -8.17 -2.75
C GLY A 147 -11.51 -8.88 -3.59
N TYR A 148 -11.56 -8.60 -4.89
CA TYR A 148 -12.49 -9.25 -5.82
C TYR A 148 -12.19 -10.75 -5.99
N THR A 149 -13.24 -11.56 -6.17
CA THR A 149 -13.12 -12.99 -6.50
C THR A 149 -12.24 -13.22 -7.74
N SER A 150 -12.23 -12.28 -8.68
CA SER A 150 -11.41 -12.35 -9.88
C SER A 150 -9.90 -12.40 -9.58
N ASN A 151 -9.47 -11.86 -8.44
CA ASN A 151 -8.07 -11.97 -8.02
C ASN A 151 -7.69 -13.44 -7.72
N ALA A 152 -8.60 -14.19 -7.09
CA ALA A 152 -8.40 -15.62 -6.84
C ALA A 152 -8.56 -16.48 -8.11
N VAL A 153 -9.50 -16.11 -8.99
CA VAL A 153 -9.84 -16.91 -10.17
C VAL A 153 -8.85 -16.69 -11.32
N TYR A 154 -8.43 -15.48 -11.58
CA TYR A 154 -7.60 -15.13 -12.74
C TYR A 154 -6.17 -14.75 -12.37
N ALA A 155 -5.96 -13.92 -11.33
CA ALA A 155 -4.61 -13.47 -11.01
C ALA A 155 -3.79 -14.53 -10.28
N TYR A 156 -4.35 -15.14 -9.24
CA TYR A 156 -3.62 -16.09 -8.40
C TYR A 156 -3.05 -17.29 -9.15
N PRO A 157 -3.75 -17.94 -10.09
CA PRO A 157 -3.17 -19.04 -10.89
C PRO A 157 -1.90 -18.62 -11.66
N VAL A 158 -1.91 -17.42 -12.25
CA VAL A 158 -0.76 -16.88 -12.98
C VAL A 158 0.40 -16.57 -12.02
N LEU A 159 0.11 -15.91 -10.91
CA LEU A 159 1.11 -15.60 -9.89
C LEU A 159 1.75 -16.87 -9.32
N ARG A 160 0.94 -17.90 -9.05
CA ARG A 160 1.40 -19.20 -8.58
C ARG A 160 2.28 -19.91 -9.60
N GLU A 161 1.89 -19.93 -10.88
CA GLU A 161 2.71 -20.52 -11.96
C GLU A 161 4.08 -19.86 -12.06
N LEU A 162 4.14 -18.53 -11.91
CA LEU A 162 5.37 -17.77 -12.03
C LEU A 162 6.20 -17.72 -10.73
N GLY A 163 5.63 -18.14 -9.61
CA GLY A 163 6.24 -18.02 -8.27
C GLY A 163 6.32 -16.56 -7.81
N PHE A 164 5.33 -15.76 -8.15
CA PHE A 164 5.29 -14.33 -7.87
C PHE A 164 4.52 -14.00 -6.60
N HIS A 165 5.13 -13.16 -5.75
CA HIS A 165 4.45 -12.60 -4.58
C HIS A 165 3.51 -11.47 -4.98
N ALA A 166 2.36 -11.38 -4.31
CA ALA A 166 1.45 -10.25 -4.39
C ALA A 166 0.75 -9.99 -3.05
N SER A 167 0.23 -8.77 -2.89
CA SER A 167 -0.56 -8.39 -1.72
C SER A 167 -1.94 -7.92 -2.16
N ILE A 168 -2.98 -8.40 -1.49
CA ILE A 168 -4.37 -8.02 -1.78
C ILE A 168 -4.95 -7.31 -0.56
N PHE A 169 -5.43 -6.09 -0.74
CA PHE A 169 -6.07 -5.30 0.31
C PHE A 169 -7.58 -5.42 0.15
N ALA A 170 -8.20 -6.23 1.01
CA ALA A 170 -9.62 -6.53 0.91
C ALA A 170 -10.48 -5.57 1.73
N ILE A 171 -11.64 -5.19 1.20
CA ILE A 171 -12.68 -4.47 1.93
C ILE A 171 -13.37 -5.45 2.88
N GLY A 172 -13.16 -5.27 4.20
CA GLY A 172 -13.59 -6.25 5.19
C GLY A 172 -15.07 -6.61 5.15
N CYS A 173 -15.95 -5.62 4.95
CA CYS A 173 -17.41 -5.87 4.90
C CYS A 173 -17.88 -6.53 3.59
N SER A 174 -17.02 -6.65 2.58
CA SER A 174 -17.37 -7.25 1.29
C SER A 174 -16.91 -8.71 1.16
N ILE A 175 -16.07 -9.20 2.07
CA ILE A 175 -15.56 -10.58 2.02
C ILE A 175 -16.71 -11.57 1.99
N GLY A 176 -16.73 -12.42 0.95
CA GLY A 176 -17.76 -13.45 0.74
C GLY A 176 -19.10 -12.94 0.23
N HIS A 177 -19.18 -11.69 -0.20
CA HIS A 177 -20.39 -11.10 -0.78
C HIS A 177 -20.29 -10.94 -2.29
N ASP A 178 -21.44 -10.99 -2.96
CA ASP A 178 -21.55 -10.86 -4.42
C ASP A 178 -21.30 -9.43 -4.94
N ARG A 179 -21.17 -8.47 -4.04
CA ARG A 179 -20.95 -7.06 -4.34
C ARG A 179 -20.46 -6.32 -3.11
N TYR A 180 -19.98 -5.11 -3.28
CA TYR A 180 -19.76 -4.23 -2.13
C TYR A 180 -21.05 -4.09 -1.32
N TYR A 181 -20.96 -4.37 -0.05
CA TYR A 181 -22.06 -4.57 0.89
C TYR A 181 -23.17 -3.49 0.85
N LYS A 182 -22.82 -2.24 0.61
CA LYS A 182 -23.78 -1.11 0.61
C LYS A 182 -24.25 -0.68 -0.78
N ASP A 183 -23.73 -1.30 -1.83
CA ASP A 183 -24.03 -0.83 -3.18
C ASP A 183 -25.20 -1.59 -3.77
N THR A 184 -26.34 -0.90 -3.84
CA THR A 184 -27.56 -1.43 -4.47
C THR A 184 -27.65 -1.13 -5.95
N ASN A 185 -26.74 -0.31 -6.51
CA ASN A 185 -26.85 0.25 -7.86
C ASN A 185 -25.84 -0.30 -8.86
N TYR A 186 -24.81 -1.07 -8.40
CA TYR A 186 -23.77 -1.57 -9.28
C TYR A 186 -23.99 -3.03 -9.68
N SER A 187 -23.39 -3.39 -10.81
CA SER A 187 -23.31 -4.76 -11.29
C SER A 187 -22.70 -5.68 -10.24
N LEU A 188 -23.09 -6.94 -10.24
CA LEU A 188 -22.53 -7.96 -9.36
C LEU A 188 -21.03 -8.05 -9.60
N THR A 189 -20.24 -7.73 -8.60
CA THR A 189 -18.79 -7.86 -8.62
C THR A 189 -18.38 -8.63 -7.36
N PRO A 190 -18.32 -9.97 -7.43
CA PRO A 190 -18.08 -10.80 -6.26
C PRO A 190 -16.73 -10.56 -5.61
N HIS A 191 -16.71 -10.59 -4.29
CA HIS A 191 -15.51 -10.57 -3.47
C HIS A 191 -15.21 -11.97 -2.95
N PHE A 192 -13.94 -12.34 -2.89
CA PHE A 192 -13.53 -13.66 -2.44
C PHE A 192 -13.96 -13.93 -0.99
N GLY A 193 -14.22 -15.20 -0.70
CA GLY A 193 -14.58 -15.66 0.64
C GLY A 193 -13.42 -16.31 1.38
N GLN A 194 -13.74 -16.88 2.56
CA GLN A 194 -12.74 -17.51 3.42
C GLN A 194 -11.97 -18.65 2.77
N THR A 195 -12.59 -19.38 1.86
CA THR A 195 -11.96 -20.51 1.16
C THR A 195 -10.81 -20.04 0.28
N GLU A 196 -11.06 -19.03 -0.56
CA GLU A 196 -10.06 -18.42 -1.44
C GLU A 196 -8.95 -17.74 -0.64
N ILE A 197 -9.31 -17.03 0.44
CA ILE A 197 -8.33 -16.43 1.37
C ILE A 197 -7.38 -17.51 1.90
N THR A 198 -7.94 -18.61 2.42
CA THR A 198 -7.12 -19.68 3.00
C THR A 198 -6.20 -20.31 1.95
N GLU A 199 -6.70 -20.62 0.75
CA GLU A 199 -5.89 -21.18 -0.33
C GLU A 199 -4.75 -20.26 -0.74
N MET A 200 -5.03 -18.96 -0.90
CA MET A 200 -4.03 -17.97 -1.27
C MET A 200 -2.96 -17.77 -0.19
N LEU A 201 -3.35 -17.70 1.07
CA LEU A 201 -2.41 -17.57 2.20
C LEU A 201 -1.54 -18.82 2.37
N ASP A 202 -2.13 -20.01 2.27
CA ASP A 202 -1.41 -21.29 2.40
C ASP A 202 -0.34 -21.48 1.32
N SER A 203 -0.47 -20.80 0.19
CA SER A 203 0.55 -20.83 -0.87
C SER A 203 1.85 -20.13 -0.47
N GLY A 204 1.81 -19.23 0.52
CA GLY A 204 2.92 -18.36 0.89
C GLY A 204 3.27 -17.28 -0.14
N LEU A 205 2.51 -17.18 -1.24
CA LEU A 205 2.75 -16.19 -2.30
C LEU A 205 1.89 -14.94 -2.14
N ILE A 206 0.73 -15.07 -1.50
CA ILE A 206 -0.23 -13.99 -1.37
C ILE A 206 -0.32 -13.56 0.09
N SER A 207 -0.25 -12.26 0.32
CA SER A 207 -0.60 -11.65 1.60
C SER A 207 -1.94 -10.93 1.48
N ILE A 208 -2.76 -10.99 2.54
CA ILE A 208 -4.05 -10.30 2.59
C ILE A 208 -3.96 -9.19 3.64
N GLY A 209 -4.20 -7.95 3.20
CA GLY A 209 -4.25 -6.76 4.04
C GLY A 209 -5.65 -6.16 4.09
N SER A 210 -5.80 -5.11 4.87
CA SER A 210 -7.08 -4.38 5.00
C SER A 210 -7.13 -3.19 4.06
N HIS A 211 -8.20 -3.11 3.25
CA HIS A 211 -8.60 -1.91 2.51
C HIS A 211 -9.76 -1.21 3.25
N THR A 212 -9.63 -1.09 4.56
CA THR A 212 -10.66 -0.70 5.53
C THR A 212 -11.81 -1.72 5.64
N TYR A 213 -12.62 -1.58 6.70
CA TYR A 213 -13.79 -2.44 6.85
C TYR A 213 -14.96 -1.97 5.97
N ASP A 214 -15.27 -0.68 5.97
CA ASP A 214 -16.50 -0.12 5.39
C ASP A 214 -16.32 1.37 4.99
N MET A 215 -15.12 1.80 4.58
CA MET A 215 -14.88 3.21 4.24
C MET A 215 -14.75 3.48 2.74
N HIS A 216 -14.80 2.45 1.90
CA HIS A 216 -14.48 2.57 0.48
C HIS A 216 -15.40 3.52 -0.29
N GLN A 217 -16.68 3.58 0.03
CA GLN A 217 -17.67 4.47 -0.60
C GLN A 217 -18.19 5.56 0.34
N TRP A 218 -17.38 5.99 1.27
CA TRP A 218 -17.79 7.04 2.19
C TRP A 218 -17.82 8.38 1.47
N PRO A 219 -18.98 9.09 1.46
CA PRO A 219 -19.00 10.45 0.93
C PRO A 219 -18.08 11.32 1.81
N PRO A 220 -17.10 12.03 1.20
CA PRO A 220 -16.01 12.67 1.93
C PRO A 220 -16.45 13.77 2.91
N TYR A 221 -17.73 14.08 3.03
CA TYR A 221 -18.19 15.26 3.76
C TYR A 221 -19.38 15.04 4.70
N GLU A 222 -19.99 13.86 4.81
CA GLU A 222 -21.27 13.77 5.49
C GLU A 222 -21.26 13.31 6.95
N THR A 223 -20.37 12.47 7.37
CA THR A 223 -20.15 12.17 8.81
C THR A 223 -18.92 11.31 8.99
N VAL A 224 -17.99 11.73 9.81
CA VAL A 224 -16.87 10.90 10.23
C VAL A 224 -17.42 9.88 11.23
N LYS A 225 -17.58 8.62 10.83
CA LYS A 225 -17.66 7.55 11.83
C LYS A 225 -16.38 7.57 12.65
N PRO A 226 -16.44 7.38 13.97
CA PRO A 226 -15.23 7.24 14.77
C PRO A 226 -14.31 6.21 14.10
N ALA A 227 -13.05 6.55 13.89
CA ALA A 227 -12.05 5.68 13.28
C ALA A 227 -12.05 4.27 13.92
N ARG A 228 -12.40 4.18 15.19
CA ARG A 228 -12.55 2.95 15.96
C ARG A 228 -13.58 1.97 15.39
N GLU A 229 -14.66 2.44 14.76
CA GLU A 229 -15.70 1.56 14.16
C GLU A 229 -15.27 1.01 12.79
N ASN A 230 -14.21 1.56 12.19
CA ASN A 230 -13.69 1.17 10.89
C ASN A 230 -12.35 0.40 10.98
N MET A 231 -11.81 0.18 12.17
CA MET A 231 -10.57 -0.55 12.41
C MET A 231 -10.81 -1.95 13.00
N LEU A 232 -12.07 -2.32 13.25
CA LEU A 232 -12.49 -3.64 13.73
C LEU A 232 -13.11 -4.43 12.61
#